data_152809a931d91c8482bf9ca95e7c2295
#
_entry.id   152809a931d91c8482bf9ca95e7c2295
#
_cell.length_a   1.000
_cell.length_b   1.000
_cell.length_c   1.000
_cell.angle_alpha   90.00
_cell.angle_beta   90.00
_cell.angle_gamma   90.00
#
_symmetry.space_group_name_H-M   'P 1'
#
loop_
_entity.id
_entity.type
_entity.pdbx_description
1 polymer ?
#
loop_
_entity_poly.entity_id
_entity_poly.type
_entity_poly.pdbx_seq_one_letter_code
_entity_poly.pdbx_strand_id
1 'polypeptide(L)'
;MATNHPDSEMQFSQPQYSNQISPVQRISPQHPFYLLPAELILDIIDLLPPEAFINFAFANYPFLQASGLAPALSRVRIEYIQARTRIPALFPLLRIPAEITLEIMHHLKPMDIMRFVLANYQDLARQGITPPLTQDTLWQLRSAVGLRHGSQQR
;
A
#
# COMPACT_ATOMS: atom_id res chain seq x y z
N MET A 1 57.68 38.96 15.01
CA MET A 1 57.39 38.46 13.66
C MET A 1 56.31 37.43 13.76
N ALA A 2 55.10 37.81 13.47
CA ALA A 2 53.92 36.91 13.51
C ALA A 2 53.65 36.40 12.09
N THR A 3 53.72 35.14 11.86
CA THR A 3 53.32 34.50 10.60
C THR A 3 51.91 33.93 10.76
N ASN A 4 50.95 34.64 10.20
CA ASN A 4 49.58 34.16 10.03
C ASN A 4 49.54 33.03 9.00
N HIS A 5 49.04 31.86 9.41
CA HIS A 5 48.62 30.79 8.53
C HIS A 5 47.09 30.83 8.50
N PRO A 6 46.45 30.95 7.33
CA PRO A 6 45.03 30.74 7.20
C PRO A 6 44.78 29.25 6.96
N ASP A 7 44.16 28.58 7.91
CA ASP A 7 43.61 27.23 7.74
C ASP A 7 42.43 27.30 6.76
N SER A 8 42.68 26.78 5.60
CA SER A 8 41.63 26.55 4.60
C SER A 8 40.82 25.34 5.02
N GLU A 9 39.71 25.56 5.69
CA GLU A 9 38.71 24.53 5.90
C GLU A 9 38.10 24.12 4.53
N MET A 10 38.50 22.97 4.06
CA MET A 10 37.80 22.28 2.97
C MET A 10 36.45 21.82 3.48
N GLN A 11 35.41 22.57 3.15
CA GLN A 11 34.03 22.11 3.29
C GLN A 11 33.79 20.95 2.31
N PHE A 12 33.82 19.74 2.83
CA PHE A 12 33.30 18.58 2.14
C PHE A 12 31.78 18.72 2.03
N SER A 13 31.31 19.16 0.89
CA SER A 13 29.91 19.10 0.52
C SER A 13 29.50 17.63 0.38
N GLN A 14 28.80 17.12 1.37
CA GLN A 14 28.17 15.80 1.26
C GLN A 14 27.10 15.86 0.16
N PRO A 15 27.09 14.92 -0.78
CA PRO A 15 25.98 14.82 -1.71
C PRO A 15 24.72 14.42 -0.95
N GLN A 16 23.78 15.33 -0.86
CA GLN A 16 22.44 15.05 -0.35
C GLN A 16 21.76 14.13 -1.37
N TYR A 17 21.82 12.83 -1.13
CA TYR A 17 20.92 11.90 -1.77
C TYR A 17 19.52 12.15 -1.20
N SER A 18 18.82 13.07 -1.82
CA SER A 18 17.39 13.21 -1.62
C SER A 18 16.74 11.96 -2.19
N ASN A 19 16.52 10.95 -1.37
CA ASN A 19 15.57 9.89 -1.64
C ASN A 19 14.18 10.54 -1.71
N GLN A 20 13.89 11.17 -2.84
CA GLN A 20 12.53 11.50 -3.21
C GLN A 20 11.83 10.20 -3.56
N ILE A 21 11.40 9.47 -2.53
CA ILE A 21 10.31 8.52 -2.68
C ILE A 21 9.13 9.40 -3.09
N SER A 22 8.80 9.35 -4.36
CA SER A 22 7.63 10.06 -4.89
C SER A 22 6.44 9.66 -4.02
N PRO A 23 5.74 10.61 -3.38
CA PRO A 23 4.56 10.28 -2.61
C PRO A 23 3.60 9.54 -3.53
N VAL A 24 3.10 8.39 -3.10
CA VAL A 24 2.04 7.67 -3.79
C VAL A 24 0.94 8.69 -4.07
N GLN A 25 0.77 9.06 -5.34
CA GLN A 25 -0.17 10.11 -5.70
C GLN A 25 -1.57 9.64 -5.32
N ARG A 26 -2.14 10.28 -4.30
CA ARG A 26 -3.56 10.11 -3.99
C ARG A 26 -4.35 10.53 -5.21
N ILE A 27 -5.14 9.62 -5.73
CA ILE A 27 -6.13 10.00 -6.72
C ILE A 27 -7.17 10.83 -5.96
N SER A 28 -7.20 12.13 -6.23
CA SER A 28 -8.23 13.01 -5.67
C SER A 28 -9.62 12.50 -6.07
N PRO A 29 -10.66 12.64 -5.22
CA PRO A 29 -12.04 12.32 -5.60
C PRO A 29 -12.52 13.03 -6.88
N GLN A 30 -11.85 14.11 -7.27
CA GLN A 30 -12.09 14.86 -8.51
C GLN A 30 -11.23 14.36 -9.68
N HIS A 31 -10.40 13.33 -9.48
CA HIS A 31 -9.58 12.82 -10.56
C HIS A 31 -10.44 12.20 -11.65
N PRO A 32 -10.17 12.46 -12.94
CA PRO A 32 -10.97 11.95 -14.05
C PRO A 32 -11.18 10.43 -14.04
N PHE A 33 -10.29 9.67 -13.42
CA PHE A 33 -10.42 8.22 -13.25
C PHE A 33 -11.74 7.82 -12.56
N TYR A 34 -12.19 8.57 -11.54
CA TYR A 34 -13.45 8.29 -10.84
C TYR A 34 -14.71 8.71 -11.64
N LEU A 35 -14.52 9.45 -12.73
CA LEU A 35 -15.59 9.80 -13.65
C LEU A 35 -15.85 8.72 -14.71
N LEU A 36 -14.97 7.71 -14.78
CA LEU A 36 -15.15 6.58 -15.68
C LEU A 36 -16.35 5.73 -15.22
N PRO A 37 -17.10 5.14 -16.16
CA PRO A 37 -18.07 4.11 -15.85
C PRO A 37 -17.43 2.97 -15.05
N ALA A 38 -18.20 2.37 -14.13
CA ALA A 38 -17.70 1.30 -13.26
C ALA A 38 -17.13 0.12 -14.06
N GLU A 39 -17.74 -0.20 -15.20
CA GLU A 39 -17.30 -1.26 -16.09
C GLU A 39 -15.88 -1.03 -16.62
N LEU A 40 -15.55 0.20 -17.02
CA LEU A 40 -14.22 0.54 -17.50
C LEU A 40 -13.18 0.52 -16.38
N ILE A 41 -13.57 0.91 -15.17
CA ILE A 41 -12.68 0.81 -14.00
C ILE A 41 -12.37 -0.66 -13.70
N LEU A 42 -13.37 -1.53 -13.76
CA LEU A 42 -13.20 -2.97 -13.56
C LEU A 42 -12.30 -3.57 -14.64
N ASP A 43 -12.49 -3.21 -15.90
CA ASP A 43 -11.66 -3.67 -17.02
C ASP A 43 -10.19 -3.25 -16.82
N ILE A 44 -9.96 -2.02 -16.38
CA ILE A 44 -8.60 -1.55 -16.07
C ILE A 44 -7.99 -2.36 -14.92
N ILE A 45 -8.74 -2.61 -13.87
CA ILE A 45 -8.27 -3.36 -12.70
C ILE A 45 -7.95 -4.81 -13.08
N ASP A 46 -8.76 -5.44 -13.92
CA ASP A 46 -8.54 -6.82 -14.38
C ASP A 46 -7.28 -6.95 -15.24
N LEU A 47 -6.82 -5.87 -15.88
CA LEU A 47 -5.58 -5.83 -16.64
C LEU A 47 -4.33 -5.56 -15.79
N LEU A 48 -4.49 -5.16 -14.53
CA LEU A 48 -3.35 -4.90 -13.65
C LEU A 48 -2.71 -6.21 -13.18
N PRO A 49 -1.37 -6.32 -13.20
CA PRO A 49 -0.69 -7.41 -12.52
C PRO A 49 -0.93 -7.32 -11.01
N PRO A 50 -0.86 -8.43 -10.26
CA PRO A 50 -1.21 -8.47 -8.83
C PRO A 50 -0.52 -7.41 -7.98
N GLU A 51 0.78 -7.17 -8.18
CA GLU A 51 1.55 -6.16 -7.45
C GLU A 51 1.08 -4.74 -7.72
N ALA A 52 0.73 -4.42 -8.97
CA ALA A 52 0.19 -3.11 -9.33
C ALA A 52 -1.22 -2.92 -8.75
N PHE A 53 -2.04 -3.96 -8.80
CA PHE A 53 -3.37 -3.95 -8.19
C PHE A 53 -3.28 -3.75 -6.67
N ILE A 54 -2.38 -4.45 -5.97
CA ILE A 54 -2.19 -4.32 -4.53
C ILE A 54 -1.81 -2.89 -4.16
N ASN A 55 -0.84 -2.30 -4.88
CA ASN A 55 -0.42 -0.92 -4.65
C ASN A 55 -1.57 0.07 -4.89
N PHE A 56 -2.31 -0.11 -5.96
CA PHE A 56 -3.48 0.70 -6.26
C PHE A 56 -4.56 0.56 -5.17
N ALA A 57 -4.82 -0.66 -4.71
CA ALA A 57 -5.82 -0.94 -3.70
C ALA A 57 -5.49 -0.29 -2.34
N PHE A 58 -4.23 -0.37 -1.90
CA PHE A 58 -3.82 0.30 -0.65
C PHE A 58 -3.89 1.82 -0.74
N ALA A 59 -3.61 2.40 -1.90
CA ALA A 59 -3.72 3.84 -2.12
C ALA A 59 -5.18 4.34 -2.20
N ASN A 60 -6.12 3.47 -2.58
CA ASN A 60 -7.51 3.83 -2.86
C ASN A 60 -8.50 2.88 -2.16
N TYR A 61 -8.18 2.42 -0.95
CA TYR A 61 -8.92 1.36 -0.28
C TYR A 61 -10.42 1.65 -0.11
N PRO A 62 -10.87 2.86 0.31
CA PRO A 62 -12.29 3.18 0.42
C PRO A 62 -13.05 3.00 -0.88
N PHE A 63 -12.44 3.39 -2.00
CA PHE A 63 -13.02 3.23 -3.34
C PHE A 63 -13.15 1.74 -3.70
N LEU A 64 -12.11 0.94 -3.49
CA LEU A 64 -12.11 -0.50 -3.77
C LEU A 64 -13.16 -1.23 -2.92
N GLN A 65 -13.26 -0.86 -1.65
CA GLN A 65 -14.26 -1.42 -0.75
C GLN A 65 -15.69 -1.09 -1.20
N ALA A 66 -15.94 0.17 -1.58
CA ALA A 66 -17.24 0.60 -2.08
C ALA A 66 -17.64 -0.11 -3.39
N SER A 67 -16.64 -0.43 -4.23
CA SER A 67 -16.83 -1.15 -5.50
C SER A 67 -16.89 -2.68 -5.35
N GLY A 68 -16.81 -3.22 -4.14
CA GLY A 68 -16.83 -4.66 -3.90
C GLY A 68 -15.55 -5.39 -4.30
N LEU A 69 -14.43 -4.68 -4.46
CA LEU A 69 -13.14 -5.23 -4.89
C LEU A 69 -12.15 -5.40 -3.73
N ALA A 70 -12.49 -4.91 -2.55
CA ALA A 70 -11.72 -5.09 -1.33
C ALA A 70 -12.66 -5.42 -0.16
N PRO A 71 -12.22 -6.28 0.79
CA PRO A 71 -13.05 -6.65 1.92
C PRO A 71 -13.20 -5.49 2.90
N ALA A 72 -14.23 -5.57 3.72
CA ALA A 72 -14.43 -4.62 4.78
C ALA A 72 -13.30 -4.71 5.82
N LEU A 73 -12.79 -3.56 6.24
CA LEU A 73 -11.76 -3.45 7.26
C LEU A 73 -12.37 -3.28 8.65
N SER A 74 -11.75 -3.98 9.62
CA SER A 74 -11.99 -3.78 11.05
C SER A 74 -10.80 -3.08 11.70
N ARG A 75 -11.02 -2.46 12.87
CA ARG A 75 -9.93 -1.87 13.67
C ARG A 75 -8.87 -2.91 14.01
N VAL A 76 -9.29 -4.10 14.39
CA VAL A 76 -8.38 -5.22 14.73
C VAL A 76 -7.47 -5.56 13.54
N ARG A 77 -8.00 -5.53 12.32
CA ARG A 77 -7.18 -5.78 11.11
C ARG A 77 -6.17 -4.67 10.88
N ILE A 78 -6.53 -3.42 11.11
CA ILE A 78 -5.59 -2.31 11.00
C ILE A 78 -4.51 -2.39 12.07
N GLU A 79 -4.85 -2.70 13.30
CA GLU A 79 -3.88 -2.91 14.38
C GLU A 79 -2.90 -4.04 14.03
N TYR A 80 -3.39 -5.14 13.46
CA TYR A 80 -2.54 -6.22 12.94
C TYR A 80 -1.56 -5.73 11.87
N ILE A 81 -2.04 -4.98 10.90
CA ILE A 81 -1.21 -4.45 9.81
C ILE A 81 -0.14 -3.48 10.36
N GLN A 82 -0.49 -2.70 11.39
CA GLN A 82 0.41 -1.74 12.03
C GLN A 82 1.36 -2.38 13.04
N ALA A 83 1.12 -3.61 13.47
CA ALA A 83 1.91 -4.25 14.51
C ALA A 83 3.39 -4.33 14.09
N ARG A 84 4.27 -3.83 14.94
CA ARG A 84 5.73 -3.88 14.72
C ARG A 84 6.31 -5.26 15.04
N THR A 85 5.60 -6.04 15.85
CA THR A 85 5.99 -7.40 16.20
C THR A 85 5.63 -8.35 15.07
N ARG A 86 6.56 -9.25 14.76
CA ARG A 86 6.34 -10.27 13.75
C ARG A 86 5.20 -11.20 14.19
N ILE A 87 4.12 -11.19 13.44
CA ILE A 87 3.04 -12.17 13.58
C ILE A 87 3.28 -13.25 12.53
N PRO A 88 3.30 -14.54 12.91
CA PRO A 88 3.47 -15.62 11.95
C PRO A 88 2.39 -15.59 10.87
N ALA A 89 2.78 -15.95 9.64
CA ALA A 89 1.84 -16.08 8.55
C ALA A 89 0.75 -17.10 8.88
N LEU A 90 -0.49 -16.81 8.52
CA LEU A 90 -1.61 -17.76 8.67
C LEU A 90 -1.43 -18.99 7.80
N PHE A 91 -0.72 -18.85 6.68
CA PHE A 91 -0.49 -19.93 5.73
C PHE A 91 1.00 -20.22 5.58
N PRO A 92 1.41 -21.52 5.69
CA PRO A 92 2.78 -21.93 5.43
C PRO A 92 3.28 -21.61 4.02
N LEU A 93 2.36 -21.36 3.09
CA LEU A 93 2.62 -21.00 1.69
C LEU A 93 3.52 -19.76 1.54
N LEU A 94 3.56 -18.87 2.55
CA LEU A 94 4.41 -17.67 2.51
C LEU A 94 5.89 -17.94 2.74
N ARG A 95 6.31 -19.20 2.84
CA ARG A 95 7.71 -19.61 2.77
C ARG A 95 8.22 -19.78 1.34
N ILE A 96 7.33 -19.74 0.35
CA ILE A 96 7.68 -19.81 -1.06
C ILE A 96 8.22 -18.47 -1.56
N PRO A 97 9.00 -18.45 -2.66
CA PRO A 97 9.49 -17.23 -3.27
C PRO A 97 8.37 -16.27 -3.68
N ALA A 98 8.66 -14.96 -3.67
CA ALA A 98 7.71 -13.91 -4.00
C ALA A 98 7.10 -14.09 -5.41
N GLU A 99 7.90 -14.54 -6.36
CA GLU A 99 7.50 -14.78 -7.75
C GLU A 99 6.38 -15.83 -7.84
N ILE A 100 6.49 -16.90 -7.07
CA ILE A 100 5.47 -17.95 -7.04
C ILE A 100 4.20 -17.46 -6.33
N THR A 101 4.35 -16.65 -5.29
CA THR A 101 3.22 -16.02 -4.61
C THR A 101 2.45 -15.09 -5.55
N LEU A 102 3.15 -14.28 -6.33
CA LEU A 102 2.55 -13.41 -7.35
C LEU A 102 1.86 -14.21 -8.47
N GLU A 103 2.48 -15.30 -8.90
CA GLU A 103 1.87 -16.19 -9.92
C GLU A 103 0.57 -16.81 -9.41
N ILE A 104 0.51 -17.25 -8.15
CA ILE A 104 -0.73 -17.73 -7.53
C ILE A 104 -1.78 -16.61 -7.50
N MET A 105 -1.40 -15.41 -7.09
CA MET A 105 -2.31 -14.26 -7.04
C MET A 105 -2.86 -13.88 -8.42
N HIS A 106 -2.09 -14.11 -9.49
CA HIS A 106 -2.51 -13.83 -10.86
C HIS A 106 -3.77 -14.59 -11.26
N HIS A 107 -4.02 -15.73 -10.64
CA HIS A 107 -5.21 -16.56 -10.86
C HIS A 107 -6.38 -16.25 -9.91
N LEU A 108 -6.20 -15.34 -8.98
CA LEU A 108 -7.22 -14.95 -8.01
C LEU A 108 -8.03 -13.74 -8.49
N LYS A 109 -9.26 -13.66 -8.03
CA LYS A 109 -10.09 -12.46 -8.21
C LYS A 109 -9.60 -11.32 -7.30
N PRO A 110 -9.81 -10.06 -7.67
CA PRO A 110 -9.36 -8.90 -6.89
C PRO A 110 -9.72 -8.97 -5.40
N MET A 111 -10.95 -9.35 -5.08
CA MET A 111 -11.41 -9.49 -3.68
C MET A 111 -10.60 -10.56 -2.92
N ASP A 112 -10.27 -11.67 -3.56
CA ASP A 112 -9.53 -12.77 -2.93
C ASP A 112 -8.05 -12.42 -2.79
N ILE A 113 -7.48 -11.69 -3.76
CA ILE A 113 -6.13 -11.11 -3.62
C ILE A 113 -6.09 -10.23 -2.38
N MET A 114 -7.05 -9.32 -2.20
CA MET A 114 -7.06 -8.42 -1.06
C MET A 114 -7.28 -9.14 0.28
N ARG A 115 -8.13 -10.17 0.31
CA ARG A 115 -8.30 -11.01 1.51
C ARG A 115 -7.00 -11.71 1.90
N PHE A 116 -6.30 -12.28 0.92
CA PHE A 116 -5.03 -12.96 1.13
C PHE A 116 -3.95 -11.98 1.61
N VAL A 117 -3.84 -10.82 0.95
CA VAL A 117 -2.88 -9.78 1.29
C VAL A 117 -3.09 -9.24 2.70
N LEU A 118 -4.33 -8.93 3.08
CA LEU A 118 -4.63 -8.42 4.41
C LEU A 118 -4.39 -9.46 5.52
N ALA A 119 -4.61 -10.75 5.22
CA ALA A 119 -4.34 -11.82 6.16
C ALA A 119 -2.85 -12.05 6.41
N ASN A 120 -2.02 -11.76 5.43
CA ASN A 120 -0.58 -12.08 5.43
C ASN A 120 0.30 -10.84 5.21
N TYR A 121 -0.20 -9.65 5.52
CA TYR A 121 0.41 -8.37 5.17
C TYR A 121 1.89 -8.30 5.57
N GLN A 122 2.24 -8.68 6.79
CA GLN A 122 3.60 -8.50 7.30
C GLN A 122 4.63 -9.38 6.58
N ASP A 123 4.26 -10.59 6.21
CA ASP A 123 5.14 -11.47 5.46
C ASP A 123 5.26 -11.03 4.00
N LEU A 124 4.17 -10.60 3.39
CA LEU A 124 4.17 -10.05 2.04
C LEU A 124 4.90 -8.71 1.94
N ALA A 125 4.83 -7.87 2.98
CA ALA A 125 5.60 -6.64 3.05
C ALA A 125 7.11 -6.91 3.11
N ARG A 126 7.55 -7.95 3.83
CA ARG A 126 8.97 -8.37 3.83
C ARG A 126 9.43 -8.90 2.48
N GLN A 127 8.55 -9.52 1.72
CA GLN A 127 8.83 -9.97 0.35
C GLN A 127 8.78 -8.84 -0.68
N GLY A 128 8.39 -7.62 -0.28
CA GLY A 128 8.25 -6.49 -1.18
C GLY A 128 6.99 -6.53 -2.07
N ILE A 129 6.03 -7.41 -1.77
CA ILE A 129 4.79 -7.57 -2.55
C ILE A 129 3.77 -6.49 -2.17
N THR A 130 3.67 -6.15 -0.88
CA THR A 130 2.78 -5.08 -0.41
C THR A 130 3.53 -3.77 -0.23
N PRO A 131 2.87 -2.62 -0.46
CA PRO A 131 3.52 -1.33 -0.25
C PRO A 131 3.82 -1.10 1.24
N PRO A 132 4.86 -0.29 1.54
CA PRO A 132 5.15 0.11 2.91
C PRO A 132 4.00 0.93 3.49
N LEU A 133 3.80 0.81 4.80
CA LEU A 133 2.74 1.51 5.51
C LEU A 133 3.11 2.98 5.74
N THR A 134 2.80 3.82 4.78
CA THR A 134 2.94 5.26 4.90
C THR A 134 1.77 5.87 5.68
N GLN A 135 1.90 7.11 6.15
CA GLN A 135 0.80 7.83 6.80
C GLN A 135 -0.43 7.96 5.87
N ASP A 136 -0.18 8.13 4.59
CA ASP A 136 -1.24 8.21 3.59
C ASP A 136 -1.98 6.88 3.42
N THR A 137 -1.25 5.78 3.33
CA THR A 137 -1.83 4.45 3.28
C THR A 137 -2.67 4.16 4.53
N LEU A 138 -2.13 4.49 5.71
CA LEU A 138 -2.86 4.35 6.98
C LEU A 138 -4.14 5.18 7.02
N TRP A 139 -4.08 6.40 6.51
CA TRP A 139 -5.25 7.27 6.44
C TRP A 139 -6.33 6.65 5.53
N GLN A 140 -5.96 6.11 4.38
CA GLN A 140 -6.89 5.40 3.48
C GLN A 140 -7.55 4.20 4.17
N LEU A 141 -6.75 3.37 4.84
CA LEU A 141 -7.27 2.20 5.55
C LEU A 141 -8.21 2.57 6.71
N ARG A 142 -7.86 3.60 7.48
CA ARG A 142 -8.70 4.10 8.58
C ARG A 142 -9.99 4.72 8.08
N SER A 143 -9.95 5.47 7.00
CA SER A 143 -11.13 6.05 6.35
C SER A 143 -12.11 4.96 5.88
N ALA A 144 -11.59 3.84 5.39
CA ALA A 144 -12.40 2.69 5.00
C ALA A 144 -13.15 2.04 6.17
N VAL A 145 -12.59 2.06 7.38
CA VAL A 145 -13.29 1.56 8.59
C VAL A 145 -14.48 2.45 8.96
N GLY A 146 -14.34 3.77 8.83
CA GLY A 146 -15.39 4.73 9.17
C GLY A 146 -16.63 4.66 8.28
N LEU A 147 -16.50 4.22 7.04
CA LEU A 147 -17.61 4.15 6.08
C LEU A 147 -18.72 3.15 6.44
N ARG A 148 -18.46 2.21 7.35
CA ARG A 148 -19.47 1.24 7.82
C ARG A 148 -20.54 1.83 8.73
N HIS A 149 -20.30 2.96 9.37
CA HIS A 149 -21.21 3.52 10.38
C HIS A 149 -22.30 4.41 9.78
N GLY A 150 -22.18 4.80 8.50
CA GLY A 150 -23.15 5.63 7.84
C GLY A 150 -24.30 4.90 7.15
N SER A 151 -24.17 3.59 6.89
CA SER A 151 -25.15 2.83 6.09
C SER A 151 -26.19 2.06 6.91
N GLN A 152 -26.12 2.10 8.25
CA GLN A 152 -27.08 1.40 9.13
C GLN A 152 -28.07 2.33 9.85
N GLN A 153 -28.09 3.61 9.51
CA GLN A 153 -29.12 4.55 9.99
C GLN A 153 -30.00 5.03 8.84
N ARG A 154 -30.73 4.11 8.22
CA ARG A 154 -31.97 4.42 7.51
C ARG A 154 -32.94 3.24 7.60
#